data_af715c1aa2999f6c0c0ebe1c553d6dc4
#
_entry.id   af715c1aa2999f6c0c0ebe1c553d6dc4
#
_cell.length_a   1.000
_cell.length_b   1.000
_cell.length_c   1.000
_cell.angle_alpha   90.00
_cell.angle_beta   90.00
_cell.angle_gamma   90.00
#
_symmetry.space_group_name_H-M   'P 1'
#
loop_
_entity.id
_entity.type
_entity.pdbx_description
1 polymer ?
#
loop_
_entity_poly.entity_id
_entity_poly.type
_entity_poly.pdbx_seq_one_letter_code
_entity_poly.pdbx_strand_id
1 'polypeptide(L)'
;MAKYKKLGSVTLFDAQNTKEDLSKLGNPLERLSQVVDFEMFRKALEDVFENKAKKSHAGAKPYDVVMMFKVMIIKHYYNLSDHQVQYQITDRQSFREFLGLASGDKVPDEKTIWAFSEKMAKSGLSERLFQQFVDELNEKGLIFNEGQIIDASFVLAPKQHNTRDENKDIKNGKGGDLWNDNSNKKRQKDTDARWTQKGGQNYFGYKNHIKMDKVSKFIKKCLASAASLHDSQALDYLLDESDQGQSIYADSAYVGQCNILAKWDMIDEICEKGYRNHPLTEEQKESNRKKSSIRSRVEHVFGFEEG
;
A
#
# COMPACT_ATOMS: atom_id res chain seq x y z
N MET A 1 -25.34 -15.75 48.30
CA MET A 1 -25.55 -15.22 46.94
C MET A 1 -24.21 -15.12 46.25
N ALA A 2 -24.08 -15.61 45.00
CA ALA A 2 -22.83 -15.53 44.25
C ALA A 2 -22.54 -14.06 43.91
N LYS A 3 -21.32 -13.58 44.29
CA LYS A 3 -20.86 -12.21 44.04
C LYS A 3 -20.54 -11.94 42.53
N TYR A 4 -20.39 -12.98 41.74
CA TYR A 4 -19.93 -12.89 40.34
C TYR A 4 -20.85 -13.71 39.44
N LYS A 5 -20.97 -13.26 38.16
CA LYS A 5 -21.67 -14.00 37.12
C LYS A 5 -21.01 -15.33 36.87
N LYS A 6 -21.73 -16.43 36.80
CA LYS A 6 -21.20 -17.74 36.40
C LYS A 6 -20.79 -17.69 34.94
N LEU A 7 -19.64 -18.28 34.60
CA LEU A 7 -19.25 -18.52 33.21
C LEU A 7 -20.21 -19.51 32.56
N GLY A 8 -20.54 -19.29 31.30
CA GLY A 8 -21.37 -20.22 30.52
C GLY A 8 -20.66 -21.54 30.27
N SER A 9 -21.41 -22.57 30.01
CA SER A 9 -20.88 -23.84 29.48
C SER A 9 -20.71 -23.77 27.98
N VAL A 10 -19.72 -24.47 27.43
CA VAL A 10 -19.54 -24.60 25.98
C VAL A 10 -20.73 -25.28 25.36
N THR A 11 -21.30 -24.70 24.32
CA THR A 11 -22.48 -25.22 23.59
C THR A 11 -22.11 -25.48 22.10
N LEU A 12 -22.95 -26.28 21.43
CA LEU A 12 -22.81 -26.57 20.00
C LEU A 12 -22.89 -25.32 19.10
N PHE A 13 -23.56 -24.26 19.60
CA PHE A 13 -23.80 -23.04 18.84
C PHE A 13 -22.84 -21.90 19.16
N ASP A 14 -21.82 -22.11 20.00
CA ASP A 14 -20.90 -21.05 20.43
C ASP A 14 -20.19 -20.38 19.26
N ALA A 15 -19.78 -21.14 18.24
CA ALA A 15 -19.14 -20.59 17.05
C ALA A 15 -20.08 -19.66 16.26
N GLN A 16 -21.36 -20.04 16.13
CA GLN A 16 -22.35 -19.21 15.45
C GLN A 16 -22.70 -17.96 16.26
N ASN A 17 -22.90 -18.10 17.56
CA ASN A 17 -23.13 -16.98 18.46
C ASN A 17 -21.96 -15.97 18.42
N THR A 18 -20.73 -16.48 18.44
CA THR A 18 -19.53 -15.62 18.32
C THR A 18 -19.50 -14.88 17.01
N LYS A 19 -19.86 -15.53 15.89
CA LYS A 19 -19.96 -14.89 14.58
C LYS A 19 -20.99 -13.77 14.56
N GLU A 20 -22.18 -14.01 15.08
CA GLU A 20 -23.25 -13.01 15.16
C GLU A 20 -22.83 -11.81 16.04
N ASP A 21 -22.15 -12.07 17.15
CA ASP A 21 -21.64 -11.00 18.02
C ASP A 21 -20.52 -10.19 17.37
N LEU A 22 -19.61 -10.83 16.65
CA LEU A 22 -18.57 -10.14 15.85
C LEU A 22 -19.20 -9.28 14.74
N SER A 23 -20.22 -9.77 14.07
CA SER A 23 -20.96 -9.01 13.05
C SER A 23 -21.64 -7.78 13.65
N LYS A 24 -22.31 -7.91 14.82
CA LYS A 24 -22.90 -6.78 15.56
C LYS A 24 -21.87 -5.74 15.98
N LEU A 25 -20.65 -6.17 16.34
CA LEU A 25 -19.52 -5.29 16.68
C LEU A 25 -18.91 -4.61 15.46
N GLY A 26 -19.29 -5.01 14.25
CA GLY A 26 -18.83 -4.40 13.00
C GLY A 26 -17.50 -4.97 12.50
N ASN A 27 -17.43 -6.28 12.30
CA ASN A 27 -16.27 -6.97 11.74
C ASN A 27 -15.82 -6.35 10.40
N PRO A 28 -14.62 -5.73 10.30
CA PRO A 28 -14.18 -5.05 9.09
C PRO A 28 -13.95 -6.00 7.92
N LEU A 29 -13.50 -7.25 8.17
CA LEU A 29 -13.28 -8.25 7.12
C LEU A 29 -14.60 -8.76 6.51
N GLU A 30 -15.64 -8.85 7.31
CA GLU A 30 -16.99 -9.17 6.82
C GLU A 30 -17.50 -8.08 5.88
N ARG A 31 -17.39 -6.81 6.29
CA ARG A 31 -17.74 -5.67 5.43
C ARG A 31 -16.94 -5.65 4.13
N LEU A 32 -15.66 -5.94 4.22
CA LEU A 32 -14.80 -6.01 3.04
C LEU A 32 -15.27 -7.11 2.06
N SER A 33 -15.62 -8.30 2.58
CA SER A 33 -16.15 -9.39 1.77
C SER A 33 -17.51 -9.10 1.12
N GLN A 34 -18.32 -8.23 1.74
CA GLN A 34 -19.62 -7.83 1.17
C GLN A 34 -19.48 -6.83 0.03
N VAL A 35 -18.40 -6.02 0.03
CA VAL A 35 -18.19 -4.93 -0.95
C VAL A 35 -17.29 -5.38 -2.09
N VAL A 36 -16.26 -6.21 -1.82
CA VAL A 36 -15.25 -6.63 -2.78
C VAL A 36 -15.47 -8.08 -3.18
N ASP A 37 -15.71 -8.32 -4.47
CA ASP A 37 -15.66 -9.65 -5.05
C ASP A 37 -14.20 -10.04 -5.33
N PHE A 38 -13.59 -10.80 -4.43
CA PHE A 38 -12.20 -11.24 -4.59
C PHE A 38 -11.97 -12.19 -5.76
N GLU A 39 -13.04 -12.81 -6.30
CA GLU A 39 -12.93 -13.68 -7.46
C GLU A 39 -12.54 -12.93 -8.75
N MET A 40 -12.77 -11.62 -8.80
CA MET A 40 -12.29 -10.78 -9.89
C MET A 40 -10.78 -10.91 -10.12
N PHE A 41 -10.00 -11.19 -9.08
CA PHE A 41 -8.54 -11.30 -9.13
C PHE A 41 -8.04 -12.68 -9.55
N ARG A 42 -8.90 -13.71 -9.58
CA ARG A 42 -8.52 -15.11 -9.79
C ARG A 42 -7.65 -15.30 -11.02
N LYS A 43 -8.09 -14.82 -12.18
CA LYS A 43 -7.36 -15.01 -13.44
C LYS A 43 -5.95 -14.41 -13.37
N ALA A 44 -5.81 -13.19 -12.84
CA ALA A 44 -4.52 -12.52 -12.72
C ALA A 44 -3.58 -13.27 -11.77
N LEU A 45 -4.13 -13.85 -10.70
CA LEU A 45 -3.39 -14.66 -9.73
C LEU A 45 -2.97 -16.00 -10.35
N GLU A 46 -3.89 -16.72 -11.00
CA GLU A 46 -3.60 -18.02 -11.64
C GLU A 46 -2.53 -17.90 -12.73
N ASP A 47 -2.55 -16.84 -13.56
CA ASP A 47 -1.54 -16.58 -14.57
C ASP A 47 -0.10 -16.59 -14.01
N VAL A 48 0.06 -16.13 -12.76
CA VAL A 48 1.36 -16.08 -12.08
C VAL A 48 1.63 -17.34 -11.27
N PHE A 49 0.63 -17.85 -10.55
CA PHE A 49 0.83 -18.92 -9.56
C PHE A 49 0.61 -20.33 -10.13
N GLU A 50 -0.12 -20.47 -11.23
CA GLU A 50 -0.32 -21.76 -11.84
C GLU A 50 1.01 -22.36 -12.36
N ASN A 51 1.32 -23.57 -11.93
CA ASN A 51 2.52 -24.28 -12.36
C ASN A 51 2.23 -25.10 -13.62
N LYS A 52 2.27 -24.44 -14.77
CA LYS A 52 2.02 -25.08 -16.10
C LYS A 52 3.03 -26.19 -16.45
N ALA A 53 4.16 -26.24 -15.75
CA ALA A 53 5.20 -27.27 -15.98
C ALA A 53 5.00 -28.53 -15.13
N LYS A 54 4.02 -28.58 -14.23
CA LYS A 54 3.80 -29.75 -13.37
C LYS A 54 3.19 -30.90 -14.14
N LYS A 55 4.01 -31.89 -14.47
CA LYS A 55 3.63 -33.09 -15.24
C LYS A 55 2.90 -34.18 -14.42
N SER A 56 2.79 -34.04 -13.11
CA SER A 56 2.23 -35.04 -12.21
C SER A 56 1.30 -34.39 -11.18
N HIS A 57 0.19 -35.09 -10.88
CA HIS A 57 -0.74 -34.69 -9.79
C HIS A 57 -0.28 -35.20 -8.41
N ALA A 58 0.93 -35.77 -8.28
CA ALA A 58 1.48 -36.25 -7.02
C ALA A 58 1.87 -35.09 -6.10
N GLY A 59 1.73 -35.29 -4.81
CA GLY A 59 2.06 -34.33 -3.75
C GLY A 59 0.86 -33.51 -3.23
N ALA A 60 1.10 -32.69 -2.22
CA ALA A 60 0.08 -31.82 -1.67
C ALA A 60 -0.42 -30.81 -2.71
N LYS A 61 -1.73 -30.60 -2.76
CA LYS A 61 -2.32 -29.54 -3.59
C LYS A 61 -1.93 -28.18 -3.05
N PRO A 62 -1.66 -27.19 -3.92
CA PRO A 62 -1.45 -25.81 -3.48
C PRO A 62 -2.73 -25.26 -2.85
N TYR A 63 -2.57 -24.28 -1.99
CA TYR A 63 -3.70 -23.49 -1.51
C TYR A 63 -4.33 -22.70 -2.66
N ASP A 64 -5.62 -22.40 -2.54
CA ASP A 64 -6.33 -21.55 -3.50
C ASP A 64 -5.66 -20.16 -3.58
N VAL A 65 -5.48 -19.64 -4.80
CA VAL A 65 -4.74 -18.41 -5.04
C VAL A 65 -5.48 -17.16 -4.50
N VAL A 66 -6.82 -17.17 -4.57
CA VAL A 66 -7.65 -16.08 -4.04
C VAL A 66 -7.62 -16.10 -2.51
N MET A 67 -7.68 -17.29 -1.91
CA MET A 67 -7.53 -17.44 -0.47
C MET A 67 -6.14 -16.93 0.00
N MET A 68 -5.07 -17.29 -0.71
CA MET A 68 -3.72 -16.79 -0.40
C MET A 68 -3.61 -15.26 -0.59
N PHE A 69 -4.27 -14.69 -1.57
CA PHE A 69 -4.35 -13.23 -1.73
C PHE A 69 -5.08 -12.58 -0.54
N LYS A 70 -6.19 -13.16 -0.09
CA LYS A 70 -6.86 -12.70 1.14
C LYS A 70 -5.96 -12.80 2.38
N VAL A 71 -5.07 -13.80 2.45
CA VAL A 71 -4.03 -13.87 3.50
C VAL A 71 -3.10 -12.66 3.45
N MET A 72 -2.70 -12.21 2.24
CA MET A 72 -1.91 -10.98 2.09
C MET A 72 -2.68 -9.73 2.54
N ILE A 73 -3.97 -9.66 2.26
CA ILE A 73 -4.82 -8.55 2.76
C ILE A 73 -4.82 -8.53 4.30
N ILE A 74 -5.03 -9.69 4.96
CA ILE A 74 -4.94 -9.77 6.44
C ILE A 74 -3.57 -9.31 6.93
N LYS A 75 -2.50 -9.80 6.29
CA LYS A 75 -1.12 -9.47 6.67
C LYS A 75 -0.88 -7.96 6.70
N HIS A 76 -1.26 -7.26 5.62
CA HIS A 76 -1.02 -5.82 5.49
C HIS A 76 -2.03 -4.99 6.29
N TYR A 77 -3.31 -5.38 6.30
CA TYR A 77 -4.35 -4.65 7.02
C TYR A 77 -4.12 -4.62 8.54
N TYR A 78 -3.54 -5.69 9.09
CA TYR A 78 -3.24 -5.80 10.53
C TYR A 78 -1.75 -5.66 10.85
N ASN A 79 -0.92 -5.27 9.88
CA ASN A 79 0.53 -5.09 10.02
C ASN A 79 1.23 -6.29 10.70
N LEU A 80 1.00 -7.50 10.18
CA LEU A 80 1.47 -8.75 10.77
C LEU A 80 2.71 -9.29 10.05
N SER A 81 3.64 -9.89 10.80
CA SER A 81 4.70 -10.73 10.23
C SER A 81 4.15 -12.07 9.73
N ASP A 82 4.87 -12.78 8.84
CA ASP A 82 4.43 -14.07 8.29
C ASP A 82 4.08 -15.09 9.39
N HIS A 83 4.90 -15.17 10.44
CA HIS A 83 4.64 -15.99 11.62
C HIS A 83 3.37 -15.57 12.37
N GLN A 84 3.17 -14.26 12.57
CA GLN A 84 1.97 -13.74 13.23
C GLN A 84 0.71 -14.00 12.41
N VAL A 85 0.78 -13.92 11.08
CA VAL A 85 -0.35 -14.25 10.20
C VAL A 85 -0.79 -15.68 10.39
N GLN A 86 0.14 -16.64 10.34
CA GLN A 86 -0.16 -18.06 10.60
C GLN A 86 -0.82 -18.26 11.98
N TYR A 87 -0.25 -17.66 13.04
CA TYR A 87 -0.80 -17.74 14.38
C TYR A 87 -2.20 -17.14 14.46
N GLN A 88 -2.40 -15.93 13.96
CA GLN A 88 -3.66 -15.21 14.04
C GLN A 88 -4.79 -15.88 13.22
N ILE A 89 -4.48 -16.45 12.05
CA ILE A 89 -5.46 -17.24 11.28
C ILE A 89 -5.87 -18.50 12.06
N THR A 90 -4.94 -19.11 12.79
CA THR A 90 -5.25 -20.28 13.62
C THR A 90 -6.15 -19.91 14.80
N ASP A 91 -5.89 -18.79 15.43
CA ASP A 91 -6.54 -18.32 16.67
C ASP A 91 -7.89 -17.64 16.44
N ARG A 92 -7.99 -16.81 15.38
CA ARG A 92 -9.17 -15.94 15.15
C ARG A 92 -10.18 -16.55 14.19
N GLN A 93 -11.38 -16.79 14.69
CA GLN A 93 -12.50 -17.25 13.87
C GLN A 93 -12.81 -16.28 12.71
N SER A 94 -12.79 -14.97 12.94
CA SER A 94 -13.06 -13.96 11.91
C SER A 94 -12.10 -14.00 10.73
N PHE A 95 -10.81 -14.35 10.96
CA PHE A 95 -9.84 -14.53 9.89
C PHE A 95 -10.12 -15.79 9.09
N ARG A 96 -10.43 -16.89 9.77
CA ARG A 96 -10.80 -18.15 9.09
C ARG A 96 -12.04 -17.99 8.24
N GLU A 97 -13.05 -17.30 8.72
CA GLU A 97 -14.28 -17.02 7.96
C GLU A 97 -14.00 -16.16 6.73
N PHE A 98 -13.21 -15.11 6.86
CA PHE A 98 -12.80 -14.26 5.72
C PHE A 98 -12.08 -15.07 4.64
N LEU A 99 -11.27 -16.05 5.04
CA LEU A 99 -10.53 -16.93 4.13
C LEU A 99 -11.38 -18.08 3.58
N GLY A 100 -12.56 -18.34 4.14
CA GLY A 100 -13.41 -19.49 3.80
C GLY A 100 -12.88 -20.82 4.36
N LEU A 101 -12.09 -20.79 5.45
CA LEU A 101 -11.53 -21.99 6.09
C LEU A 101 -12.47 -22.54 7.14
N ALA A 102 -12.80 -23.84 7.05
CA ALA A 102 -13.47 -24.56 8.11
C ALA A 102 -12.55 -24.82 9.31
N SER A 103 -13.11 -25.16 10.47
CA SER A 103 -12.36 -25.36 11.72
C SER A 103 -11.26 -26.41 11.60
N GLY A 104 -11.44 -27.44 10.75
CA GLY A 104 -10.46 -28.52 10.51
C GLY A 104 -9.47 -28.24 9.39
N ASP A 105 -9.61 -27.18 8.63
CA ASP A 105 -8.73 -26.87 7.51
C ASP A 105 -7.34 -26.44 7.97
N LYS A 106 -6.34 -26.89 7.20
CA LYS A 106 -4.95 -26.46 7.44
C LYS A 106 -4.76 -25.00 7.09
N VAL A 107 -4.06 -24.29 7.96
CA VAL A 107 -3.63 -22.91 7.75
C VAL A 107 -2.29 -22.91 7.01
N PRO A 108 -2.07 -21.99 6.04
CA PRO A 108 -0.76 -21.81 5.43
C PRO A 108 0.31 -21.50 6.48
N ASP A 109 1.46 -22.16 6.39
CA ASP A 109 2.60 -21.87 7.26
C ASP A 109 3.34 -20.60 6.83
N GLU A 110 4.18 -20.07 7.73
CA GLU A 110 4.95 -18.84 7.50
C GLU A 110 5.81 -18.88 6.22
N LYS A 111 6.36 -20.05 5.86
CA LYS A 111 7.19 -20.20 4.66
C LYS A 111 6.35 -20.15 3.40
N THR A 112 5.15 -20.73 3.43
CA THR A 112 4.18 -20.66 2.33
C THR A 112 3.70 -19.22 2.13
N ILE A 113 3.40 -18.50 3.20
CA ILE A 113 3.01 -17.09 3.19
C ILE A 113 4.13 -16.22 2.61
N TRP A 114 5.35 -16.39 3.09
CA TRP A 114 6.53 -15.70 2.58
C TRP A 114 6.76 -15.97 1.09
N ALA A 115 6.73 -17.24 0.66
CA ALA A 115 6.95 -17.61 -0.74
C ALA A 115 5.91 -17.00 -1.67
N PHE A 116 4.66 -16.91 -1.23
CA PHE A 116 3.58 -16.27 -1.98
C PHE A 116 3.85 -14.76 -2.11
N SER A 117 4.16 -14.07 -1.02
CA SER A 117 4.51 -12.65 -0.99
C SER A 117 5.69 -12.32 -1.92
N GLU A 118 6.79 -13.11 -1.83
CA GLU A 118 7.97 -12.98 -2.68
C GLU A 118 7.63 -13.12 -4.18
N LYS A 119 6.80 -14.09 -4.52
CA LYS A 119 6.41 -14.31 -5.91
C LYS A 119 5.52 -13.19 -6.43
N MET A 120 4.60 -12.68 -5.63
CA MET A 120 3.80 -11.49 -5.97
C MET A 120 4.72 -10.28 -6.25
N ALA A 121 5.65 -9.99 -5.35
CA ALA A 121 6.57 -8.85 -5.48
C ALA A 121 7.44 -8.96 -6.76
N LYS A 122 8.02 -10.14 -7.01
CA LYS A 122 8.90 -10.36 -8.17
C LYS A 122 8.17 -10.34 -9.52
N SER A 123 6.89 -10.62 -9.54
CA SER A 123 6.08 -10.65 -10.78
C SER A 123 5.43 -9.31 -11.14
N GLY A 124 5.52 -8.28 -10.27
CA GLY A 124 4.79 -7.03 -10.43
C GLY A 124 3.26 -7.19 -10.33
N LEU A 125 2.81 -8.33 -9.77
CA LEU A 125 1.39 -8.66 -9.71
C LEU A 125 0.60 -7.67 -8.84
N SER A 126 1.20 -7.16 -7.77
CA SER A 126 0.54 -6.22 -6.85
C SER A 126 0.04 -4.96 -7.57
N GLU A 127 0.84 -4.39 -8.48
CA GLU A 127 0.46 -3.23 -9.28
C GLU A 127 -0.70 -3.55 -10.23
N ARG A 128 -0.65 -4.72 -10.89
CA ARG A 128 -1.72 -5.17 -11.80
C ARG A 128 -3.05 -5.40 -11.07
N LEU A 129 -3.02 -6.03 -9.89
CA LEU A 129 -4.22 -6.24 -9.06
C LEU A 129 -4.78 -4.92 -8.53
N PHE A 130 -3.90 -4.00 -8.14
CA PHE A 130 -4.30 -2.68 -7.70
C PHE A 130 -5.00 -1.90 -8.84
N GLN A 131 -4.42 -1.88 -10.05
CA GLN A 131 -5.06 -1.23 -11.19
C GLN A 131 -6.41 -1.85 -11.51
N GLN A 132 -6.51 -3.18 -11.53
CA GLN A 132 -7.78 -3.88 -11.75
C GLN A 132 -8.84 -3.49 -10.70
N PHE A 133 -8.44 -3.30 -9.45
CA PHE A 133 -9.34 -2.84 -8.39
C PHE A 133 -9.79 -1.38 -8.61
N VAL A 134 -8.88 -0.49 -9.01
CA VAL A 134 -9.21 0.90 -9.34
C VAL A 134 -10.19 0.97 -10.51
N ASP A 135 -9.99 0.16 -11.54
CA ASP A 135 -10.88 0.09 -12.71
C ASP A 135 -12.29 -0.34 -12.29
N GLU A 136 -12.41 -1.35 -11.44
CA GLU A 136 -13.70 -1.82 -10.88
C GLU A 136 -14.40 -0.72 -10.05
N LEU A 137 -13.64 0.02 -9.21
CA LEU A 137 -14.19 1.13 -8.44
C LEU A 137 -14.70 2.25 -9.35
N ASN A 138 -14.00 2.49 -10.45
CA ASN A 138 -14.37 3.49 -11.44
C ASN A 138 -15.63 3.08 -12.22
N GLU A 139 -15.71 1.81 -12.65
CA GLU A 139 -16.91 1.25 -13.30
C GLU A 139 -18.15 1.28 -12.40
N LYS A 140 -17.96 1.09 -11.10
CA LYS A 140 -19.04 1.23 -10.10
C LYS A 140 -19.40 2.67 -9.75
N GLY A 141 -18.72 3.67 -10.35
CA GLY A 141 -18.96 5.08 -10.07
C GLY A 141 -18.57 5.52 -8.66
N LEU A 142 -17.64 4.81 -8.02
CA LEU A 142 -17.15 5.13 -6.67
C LEU A 142 -15.96 6.09 -6.69
N ILE A 143 -15.36 6.34 -7.84
CA ILE A 143 -14.34 7.36 -8.10
C ILE A 143 -15.02 8.50 -8.86
N PHE A 144 -14.99 9.70 -8.29
CA PHE A 144 -15.77 10.83 -8.80
C PHE A 144 -15.06 11.64 -9.88
N ASN A 145 -13.73 11.56 -9.95
CA ASN A 145 -12.92 12.27 -10.96
C ASN A 145 -13.14 13.80 -11.00
N GLU A 146 -13.45 14.42 -9.85
CA GLU A 146 -13.64 15.87 -9.71
C GLU A 146 -12.37 16.64 -9.37
N GLY A 147 -11.26 15.93 -9.24
CA GLY A 147 -9.93 16.47 -8.95
C GLY A 147 -9.06 15.46 -8.22
N GLN A 148 -7.74 15.67 -8.30
CA GLN A 148 -6.73 14.77 -7.78
C GLN A 148 -5.94 15.45 -6.68
N ILE A 149 -5.64 14.72 -5.61
CA ILE A 149 -4.69 15.12 -4.58
C ILE A 149 -3.43 14.30 -4.78
N ILE A 150 -2.28 14.98 -4.88
CA ILE A 150 -0.96 14.34 -5.00
C ILE A 150 -0.10 14.75 -3.81
N ASP A 151 0.47 13.75 -3.17
CA ASP A 151 1.39 13.95 -2.04
C ASP A 151 2.36 12.76 -1.91
N ALA A 152 3.36 12.90 -1.04
CA ALA A 152 4.37 11.88 -0.79
C ALA A 152 4.65 11.72 0.69
N SER A 153 4.70 10.46 1.16
CA SER A 153 5.15 10.08 2.49
C SER A 153 6.52 9.40 2.46
N PHE A 154 7.22 9.39 3.60
CA PHE A 154 8.49 8.68 3.73
C PHE A 154 8.26 7.24 4.21
N VAL A 155 8.91 6.30 3.56
CA VAL A 155 9.02 4.90 4.01
C VAL A 155 10.46 4.68 4.49
N LEU A 156 10.62 4.57 5.79
CA LEU A 156 11.94 4.43 6.41
C LEU A 156 12.49 3.01 6.20
N ALA A 157 13.74 2.94 5.79
CA ALA A 157 14.51 1.69 5.75
C ALA A 157 15.55 1.66 6.90
N PRO A 158 15.99 0.48 7.33
CA PRO A 158 17.09 0.37 8.27
C PRO A 158 18.34 1.08 7.77
N LYS A 159 18.90 1.97 8.59
CA LYS A 159 20.08 2.75 8.23
C LYS A 159 21.27 1.85 7.87
N GLN A 160 21.89 2.13 6.73
CA GLN A 160 23.06 1.39 6.26
C GLN A 160 24.34 1.97 6.86
N HIS A 161 25.22 1.08 7.31
CA HIS A 161 26.59 1.43 7.73
C HIS A 161 27.55 1.19 6.56
N ASN A 162 27.44 2.03 5.53
CA ASN A 162 28.31 1.97 4.36
C ASN A 162 29.49 2.93 4.53
N THR A 163 30.65 2.58 3.97
CA THR A 163 31.78 3.51 3.85
C THR A 163 31.45 4.62 2.86
N ARG A 164 32.29 5.67 2.83
CA ARG A 164 32.10 6.76 1.84
C ARG A 164 32.25 6.25 0.41
N ASP A 165 33.17 5.32 0.17
CA ASP A 165 33.43 4.76 -1.15
C ASP A 165 32.27 3.85 -1.59
N GLU A 166 31.78 2.97 -0.69
CA GLU A 166 30.58 2.17 -0.93
C GLU A 166 29.37 3.06 -1.31
N ASN A 167 29.14 4.14 -0.58
CA ASN A 167 28.05 5.07 -0.90
C ASN A 167 28.25 5.79 -2.24
N LYS A 168 29.50 6.10 -2.61
CA LYS A 168 29.82 6.69 -3.90
C LYS A 168 29.54 5.72 -5.04
N ASP A 169 29.94 4.47 -4.89
CA ASP A 169 29.67 3.41 -5.89
C ASP A 169 28.17 3.13 -6.03
N ILE A 170 27.41 3.10 -4.94
CA ILE A 170 25.95 2.99 -4.96
C ILE A 170 25.31 4.16 -5.73
N LYS A 171 25.75 5.40 -5.48
CA LYS A 171 25.27 6.58 -6.21
C LYS A 171 25.58 6.52 -7.71
N ASN A 172 26.70 5.91 -8.08
CA ASN A 172 27.13 5.75 -9.47
C ASN A 172 26.50 4.54 -10.17
N GLY A 173 25.50 3.87 -9.55
CA GLY A 173 24.81 2.72 -10.13
C GLY A 173 25.57 1.39 -10.02
N LYS A 174 26.72 1.35 -9.32
CA LYS A 174 27.54 0.14 -9.13
C LYS A 174 27.14 -0.67 -7.88
N GLY A 175 26.04 -0.35 -7.22
CA GLY A 175 25.59 -1.02 -5.99
C GLY A 175 25.37 -2.52 -6.14
N GLY A 176 24.95 -2.98 -7.33
CA GLY A 176 24.72 -4.39 -7.63
C GLY A 176 25.99 -5.24 -7.62
N ASP A 177 27.17 -4.63 -7.88
CA ASP A 177 28.45 -5.30 -7.96
C ASP A 177 29.19 -5.34 -6.62
N LEU A 178 28.74 -4.54 -5.66
CA LEU A 178 29.34 -4.51 -4.32
C LEU A 178 29.06 -5.82 -3.58
N TRP A 179 30.05 -6.22 -2.78
CA TRP A 179 29.98 -7.40 -1.88
C TRP A 179 29.68 -8.74 -2.58
N ASN A 180 30.03 -8.92 -3.84
CA ASN A 180 29.88 -10.18 -4.56
C ASN A 180 30.69 -11.32 -3.92
N ASP A 181 31.79 -10.98 -3.25
CA ASP A 181 32.65 -11.84 -2.44
C ASP A 181 32.07 -12.16 -1.05
N ASN A 182 31.06 -11.40 -0.59
CA ASN A 182 30.41 -11.56 0.71
C ASN A 182 28.89 -11.53 0.61
N SER A 183 28.32 -12.68 0.26
CA SER A 183 26.86 -12.84 0.04
C SER A 183 26.01 -12.49 1.25
N ASN A 184 26.51 -12.72 2.48
CA ASN A 184 25.80 -12.40 3.72
C ASN A 184 25.71 -10.87 3.91
N LYS A 185 26.82 -10.15 3.66
CA LYS A 185 26.82 -8.69 3.71
C LYS A 185 25.91 -8.12 2.64
N LYS A 186 25.96 -8.65 1.40
CA LYS A 186 25.12 -8.20 0.28
C LYS A 186 23.63 -8.33 0.58
N ARG A 187 23.19 -9.42 1.24
CA ARG A 187 21.78 -9.64 1.62
C ARG A 187 21.26 -8.68 2.69
N GLN A 188 22.15 -8.10 3.49
CA GLN A 188 21.80 -7.17 4.56
C GLN A 188 21.81 -5.71 4.11
N LYS A 189 22.23 -5.45 2.87
CA LYS A 189 22.36 -4.09 2.33
C LYS A 189 21.22 -3.79 1.37
N ASP A 190 20.63 -2.61 1.56
CA ASP A 190 19.67 -2.01 0.64
C ASP A 190 20.42 -1.01 -0.25
N THR A 191 20.57 -1.36 -1.53
CA THR A 191 21.29 -0.53 -2.51
C THR A 191 20.39 0.46 -3.23
N ASP A 192 19.06 0.41 -3.01
CA ASP A 192 18.08 1.25 -3.68
C ASP A 192 17.61 2.40 -2.79
N ALA A 193 17.55 2.19 -1.47
CA ALA A 193 17.27 3.24 -0.50
C ALA A 193 18.30 4.37 -0.55
N ARG A 194 17.86 5.61 -0.33
CA ARG A 194 18.70 6.81 -0.37
C ARG A 194 18.45 7.71 0.83
N TRP A 195 19.47 8.50 1.13
CA TRP A 195 19.37 9.58 2.10
C TRP A 195 18.70 10.81 1.49
N THR A 196 17.84 11.44 2.27
CA THR A 196 17.27 12.76 1.99
C THR A 196 17.17 13.58 3.28
N GLN A 197 16.95 14.88 3.15
CA GLN A 197 16.77 15.79 4.29
C GLN A 197 15.49 16.58 4.12
N LYS A 198 14.65 16.63 5.16
CA LYS A 198 13.45 17.48 5.22
C LYS A 198 13.35 18.10 6.61
N GLY A 199 13.14 19.43 6.67
CA GLY A 199 13.03 20.14 7.94
C GLY A 199 14.26 20.03 8.86
N GLY A 200 15.48 19.87 8.31
CA GLY A 200 16.70 19.67 9.09
C GLY A 200 16.91 18.22 9.57
N GLN A 201 15.96 17.34 9.37
CA GLN A 201 16.05 15.93 9.75
C GLN A 201 16.44 15.04 8.55
N ASN A 202 17.33 14.07 8.79
CA ASN A 202 17.79 13.13 7.76
C ASN A 202 16.96 11.86 7.78
N TYR A 203 16.52 11.43 6.59
CA TYR A 203 15.75 10.22 6.35
C TYR A 203 16.52 9.28 5.42
N PHE A 204 16.52 7.98 5.72
CA PHE A 204 17.06 6.95 4.84
C PHE A 204 15.94 5.98 4.46
N GLY A 205 15.72 5.77 3.19
CA GLY A 205 14.67 4.88 2.70
C GLY A 205 14.11 5.29 1.35
N TYR A 206 12.80 5.28 1.28
CA TYR A 206 11.98 5.51 0.09
C TYR A 206 10.95 6.61 0.34
N LYS A 207 10.29 7.01 -0.74
CA LYS A 207 9.06 7.80 -0.71
C LYS A 207 7.95 7.01 -1.39
N ASN A 208 6.77 7.03 -0.81
CA ASN A 208 5.53 6.60 -1.44
C ASN A 208 4.79 7.83 -1.95
N HIS A 209 4.73 8.00 -3.26
CA HIS A 209 3.97 9.05 -3.92
C HIS A 209 2.60 8.50 -4.30
N ILE A 210 1.53 9.20 -3.97
CA ILE A 210 0.18 8.78 -4.28
C ILE A 210 -0.60 9.83 -5.04
N LYS A 211 -1.49 9.37 -5.93
CA LYS A 211 -2.57 10.13 -6.56
C LYS A 211 -3.89 9.61 -5.99
N MET A 212 -4.65 10.49 -5.38
CA MET A 212 -5.90 10.19 -4.69
C MET A 212 -7.05 11.02 -5.25
N ASP A 213 -8.21 10.42 -5.47
CA ASP A 213 -9.43 11.15 -5.81
C ASP A 213 -9.86 12.08 -4.67
N LYS A 214 -10.11 13.33 -5.00
CA LYS A 214 -10.46 14.40 -4.05
C LYS A 214 -11.70 14.10 -3.22
N VAL A 215 -12.69 13.43 -3.80
CA VAL A 215 -14.02 13.22 -3.20
C VAL A 215 -14.08 11.88 -2.47
N SER A 216 -13.84 10.80 -3.16
CA SER A 216 -13.91 9.44 -2.60
C SER A 216 -12.76 9.10 -1.66
N LYS A 217 -11.62 9.80 -1.80
CA LYS A 217 -10.34 9.53 -1.11
C LYS A 217 -9.73 8.16 -1.46
N PHE A 218 -10.16 7.52 -2.54
CA PHE A 218 -9.49 6.33 -3.05
C PHE A 218 -8.17 6.69 -3.73
N ILE A 219 -7.14 5.91 -3.44
CA ILE A 219 -5.87 5.99 -4.15
C ILE A 219 -6.10 5.45 -5.58
N LYS A 220 -5.79 6.26 -6.59
CA LYS A 220 -5.88 5.88 -8.01
C LYS A 220 -4.56 5.36 -8.55
N LYS A 221 -3.45 5.87 -8.02
CA LYS A 221 -2.09 5.48 -8.47
C LYS A 221 -1.08 5.71 -7.36
N CYS A 222 -0.05 4.88 -7.32
CA CYS A 222 1.05 5.03 -6.39
C CYS A 222 2.40 4.74 -7.09
N LEU A 223 3.45 5.33 -6.55
CA LEU A 223 4.83 5.14 -7.01
C LEU A 223 5.77 5.13 -5.81
N ALA A 224 6.49 4.02 -5.63
CA ALA A 224 7.61 3.98 -4.70
C ALA A 224 8.89 4.46 -5.39
N SER A 225 9.60 5.39 -4.77
CA SER A 225 10.88 5.90 -5.26
C SER A 225 11.92 5.97 -4.15
N ALA A 226 13.20 6.07 -4.51
CA ALA A 226 14.24 6.38 -3.54
C ALA A 226 13.95 7.73 -2.87
N ALA A 227 14.19 7.87 -1.55
CA ALA A 227 13.87 9.09 -0.80
C ALA A 227 14.54 10.36 -1.34
N SER A 228 15.62 10.24 -2.09
CA SER A 228 16.31 11.37 -2.72
C SER A 228 15.60 11.94 -3.97
N LEU A 229 14.62 11.23 -4.54
CA LEU A 229 13.85 11.74 -5.66
C LEU A 229 13.02 12.95 -5.20
N HIS A 230 13.04 14.04 -5.97
CA HIS A 230 12.20 15.20 -5.68
C HIS A 230 10.75 14.88 -6.03
N ASP A 231 9.81 15.30 -5.17
CA ASP A 231 8.39 14.92 -5.29
C ASP A 231 7.79 15.31 -6.66
N SER A 232 8.18 16.46 -7.19
CA SER A 232 7.73 16.91 -8.52
C SER A 232 8.15 16.00 -9.69
N GLN A 233 9.21 15.19 -9.53
CA GLN A 233 9.64 14.27 -10.58
C GLN A 233 8.74 13.04 -10.71
N ALA A 234 7.96 12.74 -9.68
CA ALA A 234 6.97 11.67 -9.72
C ALA A 234 5.67 12.08 -10.44
N LEU A 235 5.45 13.38 -10.69
CA LEU A 235 4.18 13.93 -11.15
C LEU A 235 3.73 13.35 -12.48
N ASP A 236 4.60 13.32 -13.48
CA ASP A 236 4.25 12.83 -14.83
C ASP A 236 3.88 11.33 -14.83
N TYR A 237 4.49 10.55 -13.94
CA TYR A 237 4.13 9.14 -13.75
C TYR A 237 2.75 8.96 -13.11
N LEU A 238 2.39 9.83 -12.16
CA LEU A 238 1.14 9.72 -11.41
C LEU A 238 -0.07 10.13 -12.25
N LEU A 239 0.10 11.06 -13.19
CA LEU A 239 -0.97 11.52 -14.06
C LEU A 239 -1.17 10.59 -15.28
N ASP A 240 -2.38 10.59 -15.81
CA ASP A 240 -2.77 9.86 -17.01
C ASP A 240 -3.97 10.51 -17.71
N GLU A 241 -4.40 9.95 -18.83
CA GLU A 241 -5.47 10.50 -19.67
C GLU A 241 -6.82 10.64 -18.93
N SER A 242 -7.06 9.83 -17.92
CA SER A 242 -8.30 9.88 -17.12
C SER A 242 -8.40 11.13 -16.24
N ASP A 243 -7.29 11.88 -16.08
CA ASP A 243 -7.21 13.07 -15.23
C ASP A 243 -7.48 14.38 -16.01
N GLN A 244 -7.58 14.34 -17.34
CA GLN A 244 -7.78 15.53 -18.20
C GLN A 244 -8.95 16.38 -17.73
N GLY A 245 -8.76 17.71 -17.72
CA GLY A 245 -9.75 18.68 -17.30
C GLY A 245 -10.02 18.75 -15.80
N GLN A 246 -9.32 17.95 -14.99
CA GLN A 246 -9.50 17.90 -13.54
C GLN A 246 -8.55 18.85 -12.82
N SER A 247 -8.92 19.26 -11.59
CA SER A 247 -8.05 20.05 -10.71
C SER A 247 -7.02 19.17 -10.03
N ILE A 248 -5.78 19.65 -9.92
CA ILE A 248 -4.70 18.99 -9.17
C ILE A 248 -4.35 19.79 -7.93
N TYR A 249 -4.43 19.16 -6.77
CA TYR A 249 -4.07 19.71 -5.46
C TYR A 249 -2.78 19.07 -4.95
N ALA A 250 -1.74 19.87 -4.78
CA ALA A 250 -0.45 19.43 -4.28
C ALA A 250 0.23 20.51 -3.44
N ASP A 251 1.29 20.16 -2.73
CA ASP A 251 2.07 21.12 -1.98
C ASP A 251 2.99 21.98 -2.88
N SER A 252 3.65 22.95 -2.31
CA SER A 252 4.54 23.85 -3.05
C SER A 252 5.82 23.21 -3.58
N ALA A 253 6.10 21.95 -3.28
CA ALA A 253 7.21 21.20 -3.88
C ALA A 253 6.94 20.87 -5.35
N TYR A 254 5.68 20.88 -5.78
CA TYR A 254 5.25 20.63 -7.16
C TYR A 254 5.17 21.90 -8.03
N VAL A 255 5.49 23.08 -7.48
CA VAL A 255 5.51 24.35 -8.24
C VAL A 255 6.50 24.28 -9.40
N GLY A 256 6.13 24.86 -10.55
CA GLY A 256 6.97 24.93 -11.75
C GLY A 256 6.77 23.76 -12.73
N GLN A 257 5.80 22.91 -12.53
CA GLN A 257 5.49 21.78 -13.40
C GLN A 257 4.46 22.10 -14.50
N CYS A 258 4.40 23.38 -14.94
CA CYS A 258 3.43 23.84 -15.93
C CYS A 258 3.39 23.00 -17.24
N ASN A 259 4.56 22.51 -17.68
CA ASN A 259 4.63 21.68 -18.89
C ASN A 259 3.91 20.32 -18.71
N ILE A 260 4.04 19.71 -17.51
CA ILE A 260 3.37 18.45 -17.20
C ILE A 260 1.86 18.70 -17.04
N LEU A 261 1.48 19.77 -16.35
CA LEU A 261 0.06 20.13 -16.21
C LEU A 261 -0.60 20.41 -17.55
N ALA A 262 0.07 21.15 -18.45
CA ALA A 262 -0.40 21.40 -19.78
C ALA A 262 -0.49 20.14 -20.66
N LYS A 263 0.48 19.21 -20.54
CA LYS A 263 0.45 17.91 -21.23
C LYS A 263 -0.81 17.11 -20.91
N TRP A 264 -1.26 17.17 -19.66
CA TRP A 264 -2.41 16.41 -19.15
C TRP A 264 -3.68 17.27 -19.04
N ASP A 265 -3.66 18.51 -19.57
CA ASP A 265 -4.78 19.47 -19.50
C ASP A 265 -5.34 19.64 -18.07
N MET A 266 -4.45 19.77 -17.09
CA MET A 266 -4.81 19.85 -15.66
C MET A 266 -5.07 21.29 -15.25
N ILE A 267 -6.05 21.52 -14.37
CA ILE A 267 -6.29 22.79 -13.71
C ILE A 267 -5.36 22.89 -12.48
N ASP A 268 -4.48 23.88 -12.48
CA ASP A 268 -3.47 24.09 -11.44
C ASP A 268 -4.08 24.65 -10.14
N GLU A 269 -4.15 23.79 -9.12
CA GLU A 269 -4.51 24.15 -7.75
C GLU A 269 -3.36 23.80 -6.76
N ILE A 270 -2.10 23.78 -7.25
CA ILE A 270 -0.90 23.61 -6.44
C ILE A 270 -0.73 24.82 -5.51
N CYS A 271 -0.30 24.59 -4.27
CA CYS A 271 -0.02 25.67 -3.33
C CYS A 271 1.14 26.53 -3.82
N GLU A 272 0.96 27.82 -3.81
CA GLU A 272 1.99 28.79 -4.20
C GLU A 272 3.12 28.85 -3.18
N LYS A 273 4.36 29.09 -3.65
CA LYS A 273 5.56 29.13 -2.84
C LYS A 273 6.04 30.57 -2.62
N GLY A 274 6.18 30.95 -1.37
CA GLY A 274 6.85 32.20 -1.03
C GLY A 274 8.37 32.06 -1.07
N TYR A 275 9.05 33.14 -1.44
CA TYR A 275 10.51 33.23 -1.46
C TYR A 275 10.98 34.34 -0.51
N ARG A 276 12.28 34.30 -0.13
CA ARG A 276 12.86 35.22 0.84
C ARG A 276 12.62 36.70 0.51
N ASN A 277 12.64 37.06 -0.80
CA ASN A 277 12.48 38.45 -1.27
C ASN A 277 11.09 38.71 -1.87
N HIS A 278 10.25 37.67 -1.97
CA HIS A 278 8.89 37.71 -2.52
C HIS A 278 7.98 36.85 -1.63
N PRO A 279 7.61 37.35 -0.44
CA PRO A 279 6.67 36.66 0.43
C PRO A 279 5.29 36.59 -0.23
N LEU A 280 4.50 35.58 0.13
CA LEU A 280 3.13 35.45 -0.34
C LEU A 280 2.28 36.66 0.06
N THR A 281 1.45 37.14 -0.86
CA THR A 281 0.41 38.14 -0.57
C THR A 281 -0.68 37.56 0.32
N GLU A 282 -1.53 38.39 0.90
CA GLU A 282 -2.65 37.88 1.73
C GLU A 282 -3.65 37.08 0.88
N GLU A 283 -3.88 37.46 -0.38
CA GLU A 283 -4.72 36.73 -1.33
C GLU A 283 -4.15 35.32 -1.62
N GLN A 284 -2.84 35.23 -1.85
CA GLN A 284 -2.13 33.97 -2.05
C GLN A 284 -2.16 33.08 -0.81
N LYS A 285 -2.02 33.65 0.38
CA LYS A 285 -2.15 32.91 1.63
C LYS A 285 -3.55 32.36 1.84
N GLU A 286 -4.59 33.15 1.53
CA GLU A 286 -5.98 32.69 1.61
C GLU A 286 -6.29 31.60 0.56
N SER A 287 -5.78 31.76 -0.67
CA SER A 287 -5.85 30.74 -1.71
C SER A 287 -5.18 29.44 -1.24
N ASN A 288 -3.95 29.52 -0.74
CA ASN A 288 -3.21 28.36 -0.20
C ASN A 288 -3.94 27.70 0.97
N ARG A 289 -4.61 28.46 1.83
CA ARG A 289 -5.42 27.92 2.92
C ARG A 289 -6.55 27.04 2.42
N LYS A 290 -7.25 27.47 1.36
CA LYS A 290 -8.32 26.69 0.73
C LYS A 290 -7.77 25.43 0.07
N LYS A 291 -6.69 25.54 -0.71
CA LYS A 291 -6.00 24.43 -1.36
C LYS A 291 -5.48 23.40 -0.35
N SER A 292 -4.83 23.87 0.73
CA SER A 292 -4.33 23.01 1.81
C SER A 292 -5.43 22.29 2.57
N SER A 293 -6.60 22.89 2.75
CA SER A 293 -7.76 22.24 3.36
C SER A 293 -8.26 21.03 2.56
N ILE A 294 -8.14 21.09 1.23
CA ILE A 294 -8.46 19.95 0.36
C ILE A 294 -7.34 18.93 0.41
N ARG A 295 -6.08 19.36 0.29
CA ARG A 295 -4.90 18.50 0.31
C ARG A 295 -4.78 17.69 1.61
N SER A 296 -5.09 18.30 2.76
CA SER A 296 -4.98 17.62 4.07
C SER A 296 -5.79 16.32 4.19
N ARG A 297 -6.73 16.08 3.27
CA ARG A 297 -7.47 14.81 3.23
C ARG A 297 -6.56 13.59 3.00
N VAL A 298 -5.39 13.78 2.37
CA VAL A 298 -4.40 12.71 2.14
C VAL A 298 -3.72 12.26 3.42
N GLU A 299 -3.61 13.11 4.42
CA GLU A 299 -2.98 12.79 5.72
C GLU A 299 -3.70 11.63 6.44
N HIS A 300 -5.02 11.49 6.22
CA HIS A 300 -5.76 10.34 6.75
C HIS A 300 -5.34 9.00 6.11
N VAL A 301 -4.93 9.04 4.83
CA VAL A 301 -4.46 7.84 4.11
C VAL A 301 -3.08 7.46 4.63
N PHE A 302 -2.17 8.42 4.74
CA PHE A 302 -0.82 8.17 5.28
C PHE A 302 -0.84 7.73 6.74
N GLY A 303 -1.71 8.32 7.57
CA GLY A 303 -1.87 7.89 8.96
C GLY A 303 -2.35 6.45 9.11
N PHE A 304 -3.05 5.89 8.12
CA PHE A 304 -3.41 4.48 8.08
C PHE A 304 -2.24 3.58 7.62
N GLU A 305 -1.37 4.07 6.73
CA GLU A 305 -0.19 3.34 6.27
C GLU A 305 0.91 3.24 7.34
N GLU A 306 1.01 4.21 8.25
CA GLU A 306 2.03 4.28 9.29
C GLU A 306 1.64 3.54 10.60
N GLY A 307 0.38 3.17 10.79
CA GLY A 307 -0.19 2.48 11.97
C GLY A 307 -0.18 0.99 11.83
#